data_b5153ecdd96cf7ff94c521f40d067807
#
_entry.id   b5153ecdd96cf7ff94c521f40d067807
#
_cell.length_a   1.000
_cell.length_b   1.000
_cell.length_c   1.000
_cell.angle_alpha   90.00
_cell.angle_beta   90.00
_cell.angle_gamma   90.00
#
_symmetry.space_group_name_H-M   'P 1'
#
loop_
_entity.id
_entity.type
_entity.pdbx_description
1 polymer ?
#
loop_
_entity_poly.entity_id
_entity_poly.type
_entity_poly.pdbx_seq_one_letter_code
_entity_poly.pdbx_strand_id
1 'polypeptide(L)'
;MVTPTFDVGRGSRVAPARATRASGACLVYRLDVVADSAADIVQFAGGWLYDRVMAGWEVTALLTHECDTRPLRILGVRAAAPEARSALAGSTSHCLAVSAEAFSADPLVRDKVLKSLGDRLTEVALWGEGWPLGVNRSVTRAQHVLSAAARRFKGYALAAAGIPSALVDSTETLLCDAPPGSPVDSGLVRLD
;
A
#
# COMPACT_ATOMS: atom_id res chain seq x y z
N MET A 1 4.71 60.44 -55.59
CA MET A 1 5.08 59.87 -54.28
C MET A 1 3.77 59.40 -53.63
N VAL A 2 3.53 58.10 -53.64
CA VAL A 2 2.32 57.48 -53.12
C VAL A 2 2.76 56.57 -51.98
N THR A 3 2.29 56.92 -50.76
CA THR A 3 2.60 56.15 -49.53
C THR A 3 1.58 55.02 -49.40
N PRO A 4 1.95 53.76 -49.23
CA PRO A 4 1.02 52.69 -49.00
C PRO A 4 0.56 52.70 -47.52
N THR A 5 -0.75 52.73 -47.31
CA THR A 5 -1.43 52.57 -46.05
C THR A 5 -1.45 51.08 -45.70
N PHE A 6 -0.85 50.69 -44.56
CA PHE A 6 -0.97 49.34 -44.03
C PHE A 6 -2.30 49.20 -43.25
N ASP A 7 -3.17 48.36 -43.76
CA ASP A 7 -4.39 47.92 -43.10
C ASP A 7 -4.05 46.93 -41.99
N VAL A 8 -4.26 47.31 -40.74
CA VAL A 8 -4.05 46.45 -39.57
C VAL A 8 -5.19 45.48 -39.43
N GLY A 9 -4.99 44.28 -39.95
CA GLY A 9 -5.94 43.19 -39.92
C GLY A 9 -6.49 42.90 -38.51
N ARG A 10 -7.79 42.69 -38.48
CA ARG A 10 -8.64 42.27 -37.35
C ARG A 10 -7.97 41.18 -36.50
N GLY A 11 -7.65 41.54 -35.25
CA GLY A 11 -7.25 40.56 -34.23
C GLY A 11 -8.34 39.55 -34.00
N SER A 12 -8.12 38.34 -34.40
CA SER A 12 -8.95 37.19 -34.06
C SER A 12 -8.93 37.04 -32.53
N ARG A 13 -10.06 37.34 -31.89
CA ARG A 13 -10.22 37.05 -30.45
C ARG A 13 -10.26 35.55 -30.29
N VAL A 14 -9.13 34.98 -29.89
CA VAL A 14 -9.07 33.59 -29.37
C VAL A 14 -9.89 33.61 -28.08
N ALA A 15 -11.05 32.99 -28.09
CA ALA A 15 -11.83 32.76 -26.90
C ALA A 15 -11.00 31.93 -25.92
N PRO A 16 -10.95 32.28 -24.60
CA PRO A 16 -10.25 31.46 -23.65
C PRO A 16 -10.89 30.05 -23.64
N ALA A 17 -10.07 29.06 -23.94
CA ALA A 17 -10.50 27.66 -23.81
C ALA A 17 -11.05 27.48 -22.39
N ARG A 18 -12.34 27.16 -22.31
CA ARG A 18 -13.02 26.82 -21.09
C ARG A 18 -12.26 25.61 -20.55
N ALA A 19 -11.45 25.82 -19.51
CA ALA A 19 -10.87 24.71 -18.74
C ALA A 19 -12.02 23.87 -18.23
N THR A 20 -12.32 22.80 -18.92
CA THR A 20 -13.13 21.70 -18.40
C THR A 20 -12.39 21.22 -17.16
N ARG A 21 -12.89 21.61 -15.97
CA ARG A 21 -12.55 20.91 -14.75
C ARG A 21 -13.00 19.48 -14.97
N ALA A 22 -12.07 18.63 -15.39
CA ALA A 22 -12.21 17.21 -15.19
C ALA A 22 -12.46 17.07 -13.68
N SER A 23 -13.62 16.56 -13.29
CA SER A 23 -13.85 16.03 -11.96
C SER A 23 -12.90 14.84 -11.82
N GLY A 24 -11.63 15.13 -11.57
CA GLY A 24 -10.63 14.15 -11.20
C GLY A 24 -11.00 13.70 -9.80
N ALA A 25 -11.81 12.66 -9.70
CA ALA A 25 -11.78 11.82 -8.53
C ALA A 25 -10.31 11.39 -8.42
N CYS A 26 -9.59 11.98 -7.47
CA CYS A 26 -8.21 11.60 -7.21
C CYS A 26 -8.23 10.11 -6.93
N LEU A 27 -7.59 9.32 -7.77
CA LEU A 27 -7.59 7.87 -7.63
C LEU A 27 -6.74 7.57 -6.39
N VAL A 28 -7.40 7.33 -5.26
CA VAL A 28 -6.74 6.99 -4.01
C VAL A 28 -6.47 5.49 -4.02
N TYR A 29 -5.20 5.11 -4.01
CA TYR A 29 -4.82 3.71 -3.86
C TYR A 29 -5.13 3.23 -2.44
N ARG A 30 -5.67 2.01 -2.34
CA ARG A 30 -6.03 1.38 -1.07
C ARG A 30 -5.20 0.13 -0.84
N LEU A 31 -4.69 0.00 0.37
CA LEU A 31 -3.94 -1.15 0.85
C LEU A 31 -4.59 -1.66 2.14
N ASP A 32 -5.12 -2.88 2.06
CA ASP A 32 -5.64 -3.60 3.23
C ASP A 32 -4.52 -4.47 3.81
N VAL A 33 -4.30 -4.35 5.11
CA VAL A 33 -3.32 -5.12 5.86
C VAL A 33 -4.04 -6.03 6.83
N VAL A 34 -3.72 -7.33 6.84
CA VAL A 34 -4.30 -8.28 7.79
C VAL A 34 -3.18 -9.00 8.54
N ALA A 35 -3.17 -8.86 9.85
CA ALA A 35 -2.12 -9.40 10.69
C ALA A 35 -2.64 -9.82 12.07
N ASP A 36 -1.83 -10.59 12.76
CA ASP A 36 -2.14 -11.03 14.11
C ASP A 36 -2.16 -9.86 15.11
N SER A 37 -1.16 -9.00 15.02
CA SER A 37 -0.98 -7.87 15.94
C SER A 37 -0.34 -6.66 15.28
N ALA A 38 -0.44 -5.50 15.93
CA ALA A 38 0.26 -4.30 15.51
C ALA A 38 1.80 -4.46 15.56
N ALA A 39 2.31 -5.24 16.52
CA ALA A 39 3.73 -5.52 16.65
C ALA A 39 4.28 -6.28 15.44
N ASP A 40 3.55 -7.30 14.98
CA ASP A 40 3.86 -8.08 13.77
C ASP A 40 3.95 -7.16 12.53
N ILE A 41 2.94 -6.33 12.29
CA ILE A 41 2.95 -5.37 11.17
C ILE A 41 4.19 -4.48 11.23
N VAL A 42 4.46 -3.87 12.39
CA VAL A 42 5.58 -2.92 12.54
C VAL A 42 6.92 -3.60 12.29
N GLN A 43 7.07 -4.83 12.78
CA GLN A 43 8.32 -5.58 12.65
C GLN A 43 8.64 -5.88 11.19
N PHE A 44 7.70 -6.39 10.42
CA PHE A 44 7.95 -6.94 9.10
C PHE A 44 7.67 -5.98 7.94
N ALA A 45 6.69 -5.09 8.08
CA ALA A 45 6.22 -4.24 6.98
C ALA A 45 6.09 -2.74 7.35
N GLY A 46 6.45 -2.36 8.58
CA GLY A 46 6.15 -1.03 9.11
C GLY A 46 6.75 0.12 8.31
N GLY A 47 7.95 -0.03 7.79
CA GLY A 47 8.62 0.99 7.00
C GLY A 47 8.01 1.13 5.60
N TRP A 48 7.73 0.02 4.94
CA TRP A 48 7.03 -0.01 3.66
C TRP A 48 5.65 0.64 3.76
N LEU A 49 4.87 0.29 4.78
CA LEU A 49 3.55 0.86 4.99
C LEU A 49 3.60 2.37 5.24
N TYR A 50 4.60 2.84 6.02
CA TYR A 50 4.83 4.27 6.20
C TYR A 50 5.07 4.98 4.87
N ASP A 51 5.96 4.44 4.03
CA ASP A 51 6.25 5.03 2.73
C ASP A 51 5.02 5.02 1.81
N ARG A 52 4.13 4.00 1.89
CA ARG A 52 2.85 3.99 1.15
C ARG A 52 1.91 5.08 1.65
N VAL A 53 1.76 5.26 2.96
CA VAL A 53 0.98 6.36 3.54
C VAL A 53 1.52 7.72 3.06
N MET A 54 2.83 7.91 3.08
CA MET A 54 3.47 9.15 2.62
C MET A 54 3.32 9.38 1.11
N ALA A 55 3.16 8.32 0.33
CA ALA A 55 2.83 8.38 -1.08
C ALA A 55 1.34 8.62 -1.37
N GLY A 56 0.52 8.83 -0.34
CA GLY A 56 -0.92 9.15 -0.47
C GLY A 56 -1.85 7.93 -0.54
N TRP A 57 -1.37 6.74 -0.17
CA TRP A 57 -2.22 5.56 -0.07
C TRP A 57 -3.07 5.58 1.20
N GLU A 58 -4.30 5.10 1.10
CA GLU A 58 -5.11 4.74 2.26
C GLU A 58 -4.71 3.35 2.75
N VAL A 59 -4.05 3.28 3.90
CA VAL A 59 -3.61 2.02 4.49
C VAL A 59 -4.47 1.71 5.71
N THR A 60 -5.15 0.56 5.68
CA THR A 60 -6.03 0.11 6.76
C THR A 60 -5.61 -1.27 7.24
N ALA A 61 -5.37 -1.40 8.55
CA ALA A 61 -4.99 -2.64 9.19
C ALA A 61 -6.18 -3.28 9.91
N LEU A 62 -6.44 -4.55 9.61
CA LEU A 62 -7.34 -5.43 10.34
C LEU A 62 -6.49 -6.37 11.19
N LEU A 63 -6.74 -6.35 12.50
CA LEU A 63 -6.02 -7.18 13.45
C LEU A 63 -6.89 -8.37 13.88
N THR A 64 -6.29 -9.56 13.97
CA THR A 64 -7.01 -10.76 14.41
C THR A 64 -7.20 -10.75 15.92
N HIS A 65 -6.33 -10.06 16.66
CA HIS A 65 -6.41 -9.90 18.10
C HIS A 65 -6.45 -8.43 18.51
N GLU A 66 -7.14 -8.15 19.61
CA GLU A 66 -7.11 -6.82 20.22
C GLU A 66 -5.72 -6.52 20.79
N CYS A 67 -5.15 -5.40 20.41
CA CYS A 67 -3.86 -4.93 20.91
C CYS A 67 -3.76 -3.40 20.85
N ASP A 68 -2.69 -2.85 21.45
CA ASP A 68 -2.40 -1.42 21.33
C ASP A 68 -2.11 -1.05 19.87
N THR A 69 -2.95 -0.19 19.28
CA THR A 69 -2.80 0.30 17.91
C THR A 69 -1.96 1.58 17.79
N ARG A 70 -1.42 2.08 18.90
CA ARG A 70 -0.55 3.27 18.90
C ARG A 70 0.65 3.12 17.95
N PRO A 71 1.31 1.95 17.84
CA PRO A 71 2.38 1.75 16.86
C PRO A 71 1.93 2.00 15.42
N LEU A 72 0.73 1.57 15.03
CA LEU A 72 0.16 1.78 13.71
C LEU A 72 -0.13 3.25 13.43
N ARG A 73 -0.64 3.98 14.41
CA ARG A 73 -0.89 5.43 14.28
C ARG A 73 0.40 6.23 14.08
N ILE A 74 1.53 5.80 14.67
CA ILE A 74 2.85 6.40 14.43
C ILE A 74 3.25 6.28 12.95
N LEU A 75 2.88 5.18 12.30
CA LEU A 75 3.12 4.93 10.88
C LEU A 75 2.07 5.57 9.95
N GLY A 76 1.02 6.20 10.51
CA GLY A 76 -0.10 6.73 9.74
C GLY A 76 -1.07 5.66 9.24
N VAL A 77 -0.93 4.42 9.68
CA VAL A 77 -1.82 3.31 9.34
C VAL A 77 -3.07 3.36 10.21
N ARG A 78 -4.25 3.25 9.57
CA ARG A 78 -5.53 3.22 10.27
C ARG A 78 -5.84 1.80 10.75
N ALA A 79 -6.08 1.63 12.03
CA ALA A 79 -6.63 0.37 12.53
C ALA A 79 -8.13 0.34 12.28
N ALA A 80 -8.61 -0.73 11.64
CA ALA A 80 -10.04 -0.96 11.45
C ALA A 80 -10.69 -1.47 12.74
N ALA A 81 -11.98 -1.17 12.91
CA ALA A 81 -12.75 -1.77 13.98
C ALA A 81 -12.94 -3.29 13.74
N PRO A 82 -13.06 -4.12 14.79
CA PRO A 82 -13.20 -5.57 14.66
C PRO A 82 -14.36 -6.00 13.74
N GLU A 83 -15.44 -5.22 13.69
CA GLU A 83 -16.62 -5.46 12.87
C GLU A 83 -16.33 -5.34 11.36
N ALA A 84 -15.29 -4.61 10.98
CA ALA A 84 -14.88 -4.45 9.58
C ALA A 84 -14.31 -5.75 8.96
N ARG A 85 -14.07 -6.78 9.77
CA ARG A 85 -13.55 -8.08 9.34
C ARG A 85 -14.47 -8.76 8.31
N SER A 86 -15.78 -8.68 8.49
CA SER A 86 -16.75 -9.21 7.55
C SER A 86 -16.73 -8.48 6.20
N ALA A 87 -16.33 -7.20 6.19
CA ALA A 87 -16.21 -6.41 4.97
C ALA A 87 -14.98 -6.78 4.12
N LEU A 88 -13.99 -7.48 4.69
CA LEU A 88 -12.77 -7.88 3.98
C LEU A 88 -13.08 -8.72 2.73
N ALA A 89 -14.05 -9.61 2.80
CA ALA A 89 -14.45 -10.48 1.68
C ALA A 89 -14.92 -9.68 0.45
N GLY A 90 -15.59 -8.55 0.66
CA GLY A 90 -16.09 -7.63 -0.37
C GLY A 90 -15.17 -6.44 -0.67
N SER A 91 -14.05 -6.30 0.05
CA SER A 91 -13.12 -5.20 -0.17
C SER A 91 -12.47 -5.27 -1.54
N THR A 92 -12.42 -4.12 -2.22
CA THR A 92 -11.75 -3.91 -3.50
C THR A 92 -10.53 -3.03 -3.29
N SER A 93 -9.56 -3.54 -2.54
CA SER A 93 -8.25 -2.87 -2.39
C SER A 93 -7.35 -3.13 -3.60
N HIS A 94 -6.44 -2.20 -3.86
CA HIS A 94 -5.45 -2.33 -4.93
C HIS A 94 -4.29 -3.25 -4.51
N CYS A 95 -4.03 -3.31 -3.20
CA CYS A 95 -3.04 -4.19 -2.61
C CYS A 95 -3.59 -4.81 -1.32
N LEU A 96 -3.26 -6.08 -1.08
CA LEU A 96 -3.59 -6.85 0.12
C LEU A 96 -2.30 -7.37 0.74
N ALA A 97 -2.01 -6.96 1.97
CA ALA A 97 -0.84 -7.39 2.72
C ALA A 97 -1.24 -8.28 3.89
N VAL A 98 -0.66 -9.48 4.03
CA VAL A 98 -1.12 -10.47 5.01
C VAL A 98 0.04 -11.16 5.71
N SER A 99 -0.09 -11.35 7.04
CA SER A 99 0.83 -12.19 7.81
C SER A 99 0.49 -13.67 7.70
N ALA A 100 1.50 -14.52 7.82
CA ALA A 100 1.33 -15.97 7.82
C ALA A 100 0.46 -16.43 8.99
N GLU A 101 0.57 -15.80 10.14
CA GLU A 101 -0.20 -16.06 11.34
C GLU A 101 -1.70 -15.78 11.09
N ALA A 102 -2.03 -14.60 10.55
CA ALA A 102 -3.42 -14.24 10.23
C ALA A 102 -4.02 -15.18 9.17
N PHE A 103 -3.25 -15.54 8.14
CA PHE A 103 -3.65 -16.51 7.13
C PHE A 103 -3.96 -17.88 7.73
N SER A 104 -3.15 -18.33 8.68
CA SER A 104 -3.31 -19.63 9.32
C SER A 104 -4.49 -19.67 10.29
N ALA A 105 -4.70 -18.57 11.01
CA ALA A 105 -5.72 -18.47 12.06
C ALA A 105 -7.14 -18.26 11.51
N ASP A 106 -7.31 -17.56 10.39
CA ASP A 106 -8.61 -17.13 9.91
C ASP A 106 -8.95 -17.67 8.50
N PRO A 107 -9.97 -18.54 8.38
CA PRO A 107 -10.43 -19.03 7.08
C PRO A 107 -10.87 -17.95 6.11
N LEU A 108 -11.48 -16.84 6.58
CA LEU A 108 -11.91 -15.73 5.71
C LEU A 108 -10.70 -15.00 5.11
N VAL A 109 -9.63 -14.83 5.89
CA VAL A 109 -8.36 -14.27 5.42
C VAL A 109 -7.74 -15.18 4.36
N ARG A 110 -7.73 -16.49 4.64
CA ARG A 110 -7.22 -17.51 3.70
C ARG A 110 -7.95 -17.47 2.38
N ASP A 111 -9.28 -17.48 2.40
CA ASP A 111 -10.10 -17.44 1.20
C ASP A 111 -9.86 -16.14 0.40
N LYS A 112 -9.73 -15.01 1.08
CA LYS A 112 -9.43 -13.72 0.45
C LYS A 112 -8.06 -13.73 -0.26
N VAL A 113 -7.02 -14.23 0.39
CA VAL A 113 -5.67 -14.35 -0.20
C VAL A 113 -5.70 -15.24 -1.42
N LEU A 114 -6.27 -16.45 -1.31
CA LEU A 114 -6.33 -17.41 -2.43
C LEU A 114 -7.12 -16.85 -3.61
N LYS A 115 -8.23 -16.15 -3.36
CA LYS A 115 -9.01 -15.48 -4.39
C LYS A 115 -8.18 -14.38 -5.07
N SER A 116 -7.52 -13.51 -4.30
CA SER A 116 -6.72 -12.41 -4.83
C SER A 116 -5.54 -12.90 -5.68
N LEU A 117 -4.87 -13.98 -5.26
CA LEU A 117 -3.82 -14.64 -6.05
C LEU A 117 -4.36 -15.25 -7.36
N GLY A 118 -5.64 -15.68 -7.37
CA GLY A 118 -6.28 -16.28 -8.55
C GLY A 118 -6.77 -15.26 -9.58
N ASP A 119 -7.37 -14.15 -9.13
CA ASP A 119 -7.97 -13.15 -10.01
C ASP A 119 -6.96 -12.07 -10.47
N ARG A 120 -5.83 -11.91 -9.79
CA ARG A 120 -4.74 -10.96 -10.11
C ARG A 120 -5.17 -9.50 -10.26
N LEU A 121 -6.30 -9.14 -9.70
CA LEU A 121 -6.82 -7.75 -9.70
C LEU A 121 -6.27 -6.95 -8.53
N THR A 122 -5.85 -7.65 -7.47
CA THR A 122 -5.29 -7.09 -6.25
C THR A 122 -3.87 -7.62 -6.10
N GLU A 123 -2.89 -6.75 -5.97
CA GLU A 123 -1.53 -7.15 -5.65
C GLU A 123 -1.48 -7.74 -4.24
N VAL A 124 -0.82 -8.89 -4.06
CA VAL A 124 -0.71 -9.56 -2.77
C VAL A 124 0.72 -9.46 -2.27
N ALA A 125 0.89 -8.97 -1.04
CA ALA A 125 2.15 -8.92 -0.31
C ALA A 125 2.04 -9.75 0.97
N LEU A 126 3.00 -10.63 1.23
CA LEU A 126 2.94 -11.59 2.33
C LEU A 126 4.23 -11.55 3.14
N TRP A 127 4.14 -11.80 4.45
CA TRP A 127 5.30 -11.97 5.33
C TRP A 127 5.07 -13.09 6.34
N GLY A 128 6.13 -13.51 7.00
CA GLY A 128 6.15 -14.66 7.89
C GLY A 128 6.48 -15.96 7.16
N GLU A 129 6.44 -17.06 7.88
CA GLU A 129 6.83 -18.39 7.40
C GLU A 129 5.65 -19.37 7.42
N GLY A 130 5.85 -20.55 6.82
CA GLY A 130 4.82 -21.61 6.84
C GLY A 130 3.75 -21.51 5.77
N TRP A 131 3.96 -20.75 4.72
CA TRP A 131 3.02 -20.63 3.61
C TRP A 131 2.81 -21.96 2.89
N PRO A 132 1.56 -22.35 2.52
CA PRO A 132 1.31 -23.53 1.72
C PRO A 132 2.03 -23.50 0.37
N LEU A 133 2.43 -24.67 -0.14
CA LEU A 133 3.16 -24.79 -1.41
C LEU A 133 2.45 -24.10 -2.59
N GLY A 134 1.10 -24.12 -2.62
CA GLY A 134 0.31 -23.44 -3.64
C GLY A 134 0.51 -21.93 -3.62
N VAL A 135 0.56 -21.33 -2.43
CA VAL A 135 0.85 -19.89 -2.24
C VAL A 135 2.29 -19.60 -2.60
N ASN A 136 3.26 -20.36 -2.08
CA ASN A 136 4.68 -20.16 -2.34
C ASN A 136 5.04 -20.17 -3.84
N ARG A 137 4.33 -20.96 -4.64
CA ARG A 137 4.55 -21.01 -6.10
C ARG A 137 3.98 -19.81 -6.84
N SER A 138 3.08 -19.06 -6.22
CA SER A 138 2.40 -17.90 -6.82
C SER A 138 3.10 -16.58 -6.50
N VAL A 139 4.03 -16.58 -5.54
CA VAL A 139 4.72 -15.38 -5.05
C VAL A 139 6.23 -15.49 -5.21
N THR A 140 6.89 -14.35 -5.29
CA THR A 140 8.35 -14.22 -5.34
C THR A 140 8.81 -13.26 -4.24
N ARG A 141 10.07 -13.37 -3.82
CA ARG A 141 10.65 -12.41 -2.90
C ARG A 141 10.73 -11.04 -3.55
N ALA A 142 10.31 -10.03 -2.80
CA ALA A 142 10.41 -8.63 -3.20
C ALA A 142 10.93 -7.81 -2.02
N GLN A 143 11.60 -6.73 -2.31
CA GLN A 143 12.23 -5.87 -1.31
C GLN A 143 11.78 -4.43 -1.49
N HIS A 144 11.55 -3.75 -0.38
CA HIS A 144 11.36 -2.32 -0.32
C HIS A 144 12.55 -1.65 0.37
N VAL A 145 13.12 -0.64 -0.26
CA VAL A 145 14.16 0.21 0.34
C VAL A 145 13.48 1.33 1.11
N LEU A 146 13.67 1.34 2.42
CA LEU A 146 13.01 2.30 3.31
C LEU A 146 13.61 3.69 3.15
N SER A 147 12.73 4.69 3.03
CA SER A 147 13.15 6.09 3.15
C SER A 147 13.77 6.36 4.52
N ALA A 148 14.56 7.43 4.63
CA ALA A 148 15.14 7.85 5.91
C ALA A 148 14.04 8.14 6.96
N ALA A 149 12.91 8.69 6.53
CA ALA A 149 11.75 8.93 7.37
C ALA A 149 11.11 7.61 7.82
N ALA A 150 10.89 6.66 6.90
CA ALA A 150 10.33 5.35 7.22
C ALA A 150 11.14 4.61 8.29
N ARG A 151 12.47 4.59 8.15
CA ARG A 151 13.35 3.99 9.17
C ARG A 151 13.17 4.62 10.54
N ARG A 152 13.10 5.95 10.59
CA ARG A 152 12.94 6.69 11.84
C ARG A 152 11.59 6.42 12.49
N PHE A 153 10.49 6.50 11.71
CA PHE A 153 9.14 6.28 12.23
C PHE A 153 8.90 4.81 12.58
N LYS A 154 9.46 3.86 11.82
CA LYS A 154 9.47 2.44 12.20
C LYS A 154 10.17 2.23 13.55
N GLY A 155 11.30 2.89 13.80
CA GLY A 155 11.98 2.83 15.10
C GLY A 155 11.08 3.31 16.26
N TYR A 156 10.35 4.40 16.07
CA TYR A 156 9.39 4.88 17.08
C TYR A 156 8.20 3.90 17.27
N ALA A 157 7.72 3.31 16.18
CA ALA A 157 6.64 2.35 16.23
C ALA A 157 7.06 1.03 16.93
N LEU A 158 8.28 0.55 16.67
CA LEU A 158 8.87 -0.61 17.35
C LEU A 158 8.99 -0.34 18.86
N ALA A 159 9.51 0.82 19.25
CA ALA A 159 9.59 1.21 20.66
C ALA A 159 8.21 1.27 21.31
N ALA A 160 7.20 1.80 20.62
CA ALA A 160 5.82 1.84 21.10
C ALA A 160 5.18 0.46 21.20
N ALA A 161 5.62 -0.50 20.38
CA ALA A 161 5.21 -1.90 20.43
C ALA A 161 5.98 -2.72 21.49
N GLY A 162 6.92 -2.11 22.23
CA GLY A 162 7.76 -2.80 23.21
C GLY A 162 8.84 -3.69 22.58
N ILE A 163 9.13 -3.52 21.29
CA ILE A 163 10.16 -4.29 20.59
C ILE A 163 11.49 -3.53 20.67
N PRO A 164 12.53 -4.09 21.32
CA PRO A 164 13.84 -3.48 21.35
C PRO A 164 14.42 -3.39 19.93
N SER A 165 14.76 -2.18 19.49
CA SER A 165 15.40 -1.97 18.19
C SER A 165 16.55 -1.00 18.36
N ALA A 166 17.77 -1.48 18.32
CA ALA A 166 18.95 -0.62 18.29
C ALA A 166 19.15 0.00 16.90
N LEU A 167 18.83 -0.74 15.85
CA LEU A 167 18.96 -0.33 14.44
C LEU A 167 17.75 -0.85 13.66
N VAL A 168 17.20 0.00 12.79
CA VAL A 168 16.19 -0.39 11.81
C VAL A 168 16.89 -0.65 10.49
N ASP A 169 16.68 -1.84 9.92
CA ASP A 169 17.22 -2.19 8.61
C ASP A 169 16.83 -1.19 7.54
N SER A 170 17.66 -1.05 6.53
CA SER A 170 17.40 -0.15 5.40
C SER A 170 16.37 -0.73 4.42
N THR A 171 16.01 -1.99 4.56
CA THR A 171 15.11 -2.70 3.65
C THR A 171 14.16 -3.60 4.41
N GLU A 172 13.00 -3.84 3.82
CA GLU A 172 12.04 -4.87 4.24
C GLU A 172 11.83 -5.84 3.08
N THR A 173 11.75 -7.13 3.41
CA THR A 173 11.56 -8.20 2.42
C THR A 173 10.21 -8.86 2.63
N LEU A 174 9.42 -8.91 1.57
CA LEU A 174 8.09 -9.51 1.53
C LEU A 174 8.04 -10.54 0.40
N LEU A 175 7.02 -11.38 0.40
CA LEU A 175 6.65 -12.21 -0.74
C LEU A 175 5.56 -11.48 -1.53
N CYS A 176 5.69 -11.38 -2.85
CA CYS A 176 4.77 -10.60 -3.68
C CYS A 176 4.41 -11.35 -4.95
N ASP A 177 3.13 -11.26 -5.38
CA ASP A 177 2.64 -11.85 -6.61
C ASP A 177 2.53 -10.86 -7.78
N ALA A 178 2.94 -9.59 -7.58
CA ALA A 178 2.77 -8.54 -8.58
C ALA A 178 3.21 -9.00 -9.97
N PRO A 179 2.32 -9.02 -10.97
CA PRO A 179 2.72 -9.36 -12.33
C PRO A 179 3.63 -8.26 -12.91
N PRO A 180 4.55 -8.61 -13.83
CA PRO A 180 5.33 -7.61 -14.54
C PRO A 180 4.40 -6.61 -15.23
N GLY A 181 4.59 -5.30 -14.98
CA GLY A 181 3.77 -4.25 -15.55
C GLY A 181 2.45 -4.00 -14.82
N SER A 182 2.33 -4.42 -13.56
CA SER A 182 1.20 -4.01 -12.70
C SER A 182 1.03 -2.48 -12.73
N PRO A 183 -0.18 -1.95 -12.91
CA PRO A 183 -0.44 -0.51 -12.83
C PRO A 183 -0.31 0.02 -11.39
N VAL A 184 -0.22 -0.88 -10.41
CA VAL A 184 -0.08 -0.57 -9.00
C VAL A 184 1.40 -0.54 -8.65
N ASP A 185 1.92 0.64 -8.32
CA ASP A 185 3.29 0.78 -7.80
C ASP A 185 3.27 0.68 -6.28
N SER A 186 3.35 -0.54 -5.78
CA SER A 186 3.48 -0.81 -4.34
C SER A 186 4.88 -0.48 -3.79
N GLY A 187 5.84 -0.17 -4.66
CA GLY A 187 7.24 0.09 -4.29
C GLY A 187 7.99 -1.16 -3.85
N LEU A 188 7.47 -2.35 -4.14
CA LEU A 188 8.14 -3.63 -3.93
C LEU A 188 8.91 -4.02 -5.20
N VAL A 189 10.23 -4.18 -5.09
CA VAL A 189 11.12 -4.60 -6.19
C VAL A 189 11.43 -6.08 -6.02
N ARG A 190 11.16 -6.89 -7.04
CA ARG A 190 11.45 -8.31 -7.03
C ARG A 190 12.95 -8.57 -6.91
N LEU A 191 13.28 -9.57 -6.14
CA LEU A 191 14.63 -10.12 -6.09
C LEU A 191 14.69 -11.33 -7.04
N ASP A 192 15.51 -11.21 -8.07
CA ASP A 192 15.81 -12.30 -9.00
C ASP A 192 16.68 -13.38 -8.36
#